data_b88c767ffd3878877bccfd5128a2116b
#
_entry.id   b88c767ffd3878877bccfd5128a2116b
#
_cell.length_a   1.000
_cell.length_b   1.000
_cell.length_c   1.000
_cell.angle_alpha   90.00
_cell.angle_beta   90.00
_cell.angle_gamma   90.00
#
_symmetry.space_group_name_H-M   'P 1'
#
loop_
_entity.id
_entity.type
_entity.pdbx_description
1 polymer ?
#
loop_
_entity_poly.entity_id
_entity_poly.type
_entity_poly.pdbx_seq_one_letter_code
_entity_poly.pdbx_strand_id
1 'polypeptide(L)'
;MAVDLLLGLQWGDEGKGKIVDVLTKNYNIIARFQGGPNAGHTLEFDGIKHVLRTIPSGIFHEKSINVIGNGVVIDPVVFVKELEGLDKYDIDYVSKLIISRKAHLILPTHRLLDAASEASKGKAKIGSTLKGIGPTYMDKTGRNGIRIGDLELETFKQKYKSLAKKHVAMIDFYNVDIQYDLDEMEVEFFESLEKLKKLTFIDSEEYLNQAIKSEKTILAEGAQGSLLDIDFGTYPFVTSSNTTAAGACTGLGVAPGKIKEVYGIFKAYTTRVGSGPFPTELFDDVGAEMAKVGHEFGAVTGRARRCGWLDLVALKYTCEVNGVTQLMMMKSDVLSGFGHLKVCTSYNYKGEVIKHLPYNIEAENVTPIYTNLKCWKEDLTKMTAASQLPKELNDYIDFLEKELELPIKIVSVGPDRKQTILR
;
A
#
# COMPACT_ATOMS: atom_id res chain seq x y z
N MET A 1 12.61 23.04 3.21
CA MET A 1 12.67 21.63 3.47
C MET A 1 11.34 21.00 3.28
N ALA A 2 11.29 19.71 2.99
CA ALA A 2 10.22 19.17 2.21
C ALA A 2 9.85 17.78 2.71
N VAL A 3 8.67 17.35 2.36
CA VAL A 3 8.18 15.99 2.56
C VAL A 3 8.50 15.20 1.31
N ASP A 4 9.18 14.07 1.46
CA ASP A 4 9.35 13.11 0.40
C ASP A 4 8.25 12.05 0.49
N LEU A 5 7.71 11.61 -0.64
CA LEU A 5 6.66 10.60 -0.72
C LEU A 5 7.22 9.27 -1.22
N LEU A 6 6.66 8.17 -0.75
CA LEU A 6 6.95 6.84 -1.23
C LEU A 6 5.64 6.11 -1.55
N LEU A 7 5.44 5.80 -2.83
CA LEU A 7 4.20 5.27 -3.39
C LEU A 7 4.43 3.97 -4.15
N GLY A 8 3.45 3.06 -4.11
CA GLY A 8 3.38 1.94 -5.04
C GLY A 8 2.78 2.39 -6.38
N LEU A 9 3.37 1.98 -7.49
CA LEU A 9 2.95 2.38 -8.84
C LEU A 9 2.10 1.33 -9.57
N GLN A 10 1.95 0.14 -9.00
CA GLN A 10 1.19 -0.97 -9.58
C GLN A 10 -0.08 -1.23 -8.74
N TRP A 11 -0.49 -2.49 -8.60
CA TRP A 11 -1.66 -2.90 -7.80
C TRP A 11 -1.32 -3.30 -6.36
N GLY A 12 -0.34 -2.64 -5.74
CA GLY A 12 0.11 -2.93 -4.40
C GLY A 12 1.14 -4.08 -4.35
N ASP A 13 1.60 -4.39 -3.14
CA ASP A 13 2.59 -5.44 -2.87
C ASP A 13 3.95 -5.26 -3.58
N GLU A 14 4.30 -4.03 -3.94
CA GLU A 14 5.57 -3.68 -4.60
C GLU A 14 6.78 -3.80 -3.66
N GLY A 15 6.58 -3.90 -2.34
CA GLY A 15 7.66 -3.97 -1.36
C GLY A 15 7.99 -2.64 -0.70
N LYS A 16 6.99 -1.75 -0.58
CA LYS A 16 7.12 -0.41 0.04
C LYS A 16 7.77 -0.44 1.40
N GLY A 17 7.33 -1.33 2.30
CA GLY A 17 7.85 -1.41 3.66
C GLY A 17 9.37 -1.58 3.71
N LYS A 18 9.95 -2.46 2.88
CA LYS A 18 11.40 -2.64 2.79
C LYS A 18 12.13 -1.32 2.45
N ILE A 19 11.62 -0.59 1.47
CA ILE A 19 12.28 0.66 1.04
C ILE A 19 12.09 1.78 2.05
N VAL A 20 10.92 1.89 2.69
CA VAL A 20 10.72 2.83 3.81
C VAL A 20 11.71 2.53 4.91
N ASP A 21 11.85 1.27 5.31
CA ASP A 21 12.79 0.83 6.32
C ASP A 21 14.25 1.18 5.94
N VAL A 22 14.67 0.90 4.71
CA VAL A 22 16.02 1.27 4.20
C VAL A 22 16.27 2.78 4.24
N LEU A 23 15.26 3.58 3.88
CA LEU A 23 15.36 5.04 3.81
C LEU A 23 15.21 5.72 5.18
N THR A 24 14.57 5.08 6.16
CA THR A 24 14.23 5.66 7.46
C THR A 24 15.41 6.33 8.16
N LYS A 25 16.62 5.79 8.01
CA LYS A 25 17.87 6.37 8.57
C LYS A 25 18.13 7.83 8.16
N ASN A 26 17.53 8.29 7.07
CA ASN A 26 17.69 9.64 6.52
C ASN A 26 16.55 10.59 6.93
N TYR A 27 15.54 10.09 7.68
CA TYR A 27 14.33 10.83 8.02
C TYR A 27 14.09 10.89 9.52
N ASN A 28 13.64 12.05 9.98
CA ASN A 28 13.25 12.24 11.38
C ASN A 28 11.86 11.65 11.66
N ILE A 29 10.98 11.68 10.65
CA ILE A 29 9.57 11.29 10.78
C ILE A 29 9.19 10.38 9.61
N ILE A 30 8.54 9.26 9.91
CA ILE A 30 7.86 8.41 8.94
C ILE A 30 6.36 8.54 9.17
N ALA A 31 5.60 8.96 8.13
CA ALA A 31 4.19 9.29 8.28
C ALA A 31 3.30 8.51 7.31
N ARG A 32 2.46 7.61 7.82
CA ARG A 32 1.44 6.91 7.03
C ARG A 32 0.30 7.88 6.71
N PHE A 33 -0.05 8.00 5.44
CA PHE A 33 -1.05 9.00 5.03
C PHE A 33 -2.42 8.41 4.65
N GLN A 34 -2.53 7.11 4.34
CA GLN A 34 -3.81 6.50 3.97
C GLN A 34 -3.79 4.97 4.17
N GLY A 35 -4.93 4.32 3.89
CA GLY A 35 -5.11 2.88 4.06
C GLY A 35 -5.41 2.51 5.52
N GLY A 36 -5.23 1.26 5.85
CA GLY A 36 -5.52 0.71 7.18
C GLY A 36 -5.00 -0.72 7.31
N PRO A 37 -5.68 -1.59 8.07
CA PRO A 37 -5.23 -2.96 8.36
C PRO A 37 -5.26 -3.91 7.15
N ASN A 38 -5.69 -3.45 5.97
CA ASN A 38 -5.59 -4.19 4.72
C ASN A 38 -4.19 -4.14 4.09
N ALA A 39 -3.29 -3.27 4.54
CA ALA A 39 -1.90 -3.27 4.12
C ALA A 39 -1.09 -4.39 4.80
N GLY A 40 0.01 -4.80 4.15
CA GLY A 40 0.98 -5.75 4.70
C GLY A 40 2.38 -5.34 4.24
N HIS A 41 3.11 -4.63 5.10
CA HIS A 41 4.49 -4.20 4.85
C HIS A 41 5.44 -5.17 5.52
N THR A 42 5.98 -6.11 4.75
CA THR A 42 6.97 -7.07 5.25
C THR A 42 8.34 -6.43 5.33
N LEU A 43 8.96 -6.54 6.49
CA LEU A 43 10.33 -6.14 6.76
C LEU A 43 11.16 -7.38 7.01
N GLU A 44 12.33 -7.48 6.37
CA GLU A 44 13.30 -8.56 6.60
C GLU A 44 14.69 -7.94 6.83
N PHE A 45 15.24 -8.14 8.03
CA PHE A 45 16.55 -7.61 8.44
C PHE A 45 17.09 -8.39 9.63
N ASP A 46 18.40 -8.65 9.63
CA ASP A 46 19.14 -9.29 10.74
C ASP A 46 18.46 -10.58 11.28
N GLY A 47 17.89 -11.39 10.38
CA GLY A 47 17.17 -12.62 10.70
C GLY A 47 15.74 -12.42 11.20
N ILE A 48 15.28 -11.18 11.34
CA ILE A 48 13.90 -10.84 11.69
C ILE A 48 13.07 -10.76 10.43
N LYS A 49 11.88 -11.39 10.46
CA LYS A 49 10.81 -11.18 9.49
C LYS A 49 9.56 -10.74 10.20
N HIS A 50 9.11 -9.51 9.93
CA HIS A 50 7.93 -8.93 10.56
C HIS A 50 7.01 -8.27 9.54
N VAL A 51 5.69 -8.35 9.78
CA VAL A 51 4.69 -7.75 8.89
C VAL A 51 3.95 -6.66 9.64
N LEU A 52 4.11 -5.43 9.20
CA LEU A 52 3.37 -4.27 9.69
C LEU A 52 2.12 -4.05 8.82
N ARG A 53 1.05 -3.56 9.43
CA ARG A 53 -0.22 -3.26 8.74
C ARG A 53 -0.52 -1.77 8.74
N THR A 54 -0.76 -1.22 9.92
CA THR A 54 -1.11 0.19 10.13
C THR A 54 0.07 1.00 10.64
N ILE A 55 0.92 0.39 11.45
CA ILE A 55 2.12 1.02 12.01
C ILE A 55 3.10 1.37 10.86
N PRO A 56 3.67 2.59 10.85
CA PRO A 56 4.67 2.96 9.85
C PRO A 56 5.94 2.10 9.91
N SER A 57 6.54 1.85 8.75
CA SER A 57 7.69 0.93 8.60
C SER A 57 8.98 1.43 9.25
N GLY A 58 9.02 2.67 9.73
CA GLY A 58 10.14 3.24 10.49
C GLY A 58 10.22 2.82 11.95
N ILE A 59 9.25 2.06 12.49
CA ILE A 59 9.11 1.77 13.92
C ILE A 59 10.33 1.04 14.51
N PHE A 60 11.04 0.25 13.69
CA PHE A 60 12.24 -0.47 14.11
C PHE A 60 13.50 0.41 14.24
N HIS A 61 13.42 1.68 13.80
CA HIS A 61 14.53 2.62 13.94
C HIS A 61 14.39 3.45 15.23
N GLU A 62 15.46 3.50 16.00
CA GLU A 62 15.46 4.11 17.34
C GLU A 62 15.13 5.60 17.33
N LYS A 63 15.64 6.34 16.32
CA LYS A 63 15.59 7.81 16.27
C LYS A 63 14.41 8.38 15.48
N SER A 64 13.58 7.53 14.85
CA SER A 64 12.49 8.02 14.02
C SER A 64 11.17 8.07 14.77
N ILE A 65 10.44 9.16 14.60
CA ILE A 65 9.04 9.27 15.05
C ILE A 65 8.14 8.71 13.96
N ASN A 66 7.14 7.94 14.36
CA ASN A 66 6.20 7.30 13.46
C ASN A 66 4.82 7.93 13.64
N VAL A 67 4.28 8.51 12.57
CA VAL A 67 3.01 9.23 12.59
C VAL A 67 1.96 8.47 11.81
N ILE A 68 0.81 8.24 12.42
CA ILE A 68 -0.39 7.80 11.73
C ILE A 68 -1.24 9.03 11.42
N GLY A 69 -1.32 9.39 10.13
CA GLY A 69 -2.00 10.58 9.64
C GLY A 69 -3.53 10.43 9.60
N ASN A 70 -4.20 11.57 9.39
CA ASN A 70 -5.67 11.65 9.38
C ASN A 70 -6.34 10.89 8.22
N GLY A 71 -5.59 10.53 7.19
CA GLY A 71 -6.13 9.74 6.08
C GLY A 71 -6.20 8.24 6.36
N VAL A 72 -5.55 7.76 7.41
CA VAL A 72 -5.56 6.35 7.82
C VAL A 72 -6.87 5.99 8.53
N VAL A 73 -7.33 4.74 8.35
CA VAL A 73 -8.42 4.15 9.11
C VAL A 73 -7.88 3.04 10.01
N ILE A 74 -8.24 3.05 11.29
CA ILE A 74 -7.66 2.20 12.34
C ILE A 74 -8.69 1.23 12.87
N ASP A 75 -8.42 -0.07 12.75
CA ASP A 75 -9.12 -1.11 13.49
C ASP A 75 -8.40 -1.28 14.83
N PRO A 76 -9.01 -0.92 15.97
CA PRO A 76 -8.34 -0.96 17.27
C PRO A 76 -7.86 -2.36 17.66
N VAL A 77 -8.64 -3.38 17.34
CA VAL A 77 -8.32 -4.77 17.66
C VAL A 77 -7.09 -5.25 16.89
N VAL A 78 -7.07 -5.00 15.58
CA VAL A 78 -5.93 -5.37 14.73
C VAL A 78 -4.69 -4.56 15.10
N PHE A 79 -4.88 -3.28 15.44
CA PHE A 79 -3.79 -2.39 15.80
C PHE A 79 -3.12 -2.76 17.12
N VAL A 80 -3.90 -3.12 18.13
CA VAL A 80 -3.37 -3.60 19.42
C VAL A 80 -2.59 -4.89 19.24
N LYS A 81 -3.10 -5.85 18.45
CA LYS A 81 -2.36 -7.09 18.12
C LYS A 81 -1.05 -6.80 17.37
N GLU A 82 -1.04 -5.75 16.56
CA GLU A 82 0.18 -5.29 15.86
C GLU A 82 1.21 -4.71 16.85
N LEU A 83 0.77 -3.91 17.84
CA LEU A 83 1.62 -3.40 18.93
C LEU A 83 2.20 -4.52 19.77
N GLU A 84 1.36 -5.45 20.24
CA GLU A 84 1.78 -6.63 21.00
C GLU A 84 2.81 -7.49 20.23
N GLY A 85 2.71 -7.51 18.90
CA GLY A 85 3.69 -8.14 18.03
C GLY A 85 5.07 -7.48 18.04
N LEU A 86 5.19 -6.22 18.51
CA LEU A 86 6.45 -5.50 18.66
C LEU A 86 7.13 -5.72 20.00
N ASP A 87 6.39 -6.15 21.04
CA ASP A 87 6.92 -6.33 22.40
C ASP A 87 8.13 -7.28 22.45
N LYS A 88 8.12 -8.32 21.62
CA LYS A 88 9.24 -9.29 21.52
C LYS A 88 10.55 -8.70 21.00
N TYR A 89 10.54 -7.48 20.49
CA TYR A 89 11.73 -6.79 19.96
C TYR A 89 12.20 -5.64 20.86
N ASP A 90 11.61 -5.50 22.06
CA ASP A 90 11.93 -4.44 23.04
C ASP A 90 11.85 -3.01 22.44
N ILE A 91 10.81 -2.78 21.61
CA ILE A 91 10.60 -1.48 20.97
C ILE A 91 9.74 -0.60 21.85
N ASP A 92 10.27 0.54 22.26
CA ASP A 92 9.48 1.60 22.91
C ASP A 92 8.60 2.33 21.87
N TYR A 93 7.52 1.67 21.47
CA TYR A 93 6.56 2.26 20.55
C TYR A 93 5.71 3.37 21.17
N VAL A 94 5.58 3.41 22.51
CA VAL A 94 4.77 4.43 23.21
C VAL A 94 5.37 5.82 23.00
N SER A 95 6.70 5.95 23.05
CA SER A 95 7.38 7.22 22.82
C SER A 95 7.53 7.60 21.34
N LYS A 96 7.46 6.62 20.43
CA LYS A 96 7.79 6.81 18.99
C LYS A 96 6.58 6.84 18.06
N LEU A 97 5.43 6.34 18.50
CA LEU A 97 4.23 6.21 17.68
C LEU A 97 3.16 7.18 18.14
N ILE A 98 2.80 8.09 17.25
CA ILE A 98 1.80 9.12 17.52
C ILE A 98 0.69 9.07 16.47
N ILE A 99 -0.53 9.33 16.89
CA ILE A 99 -1.73 9.12 16.08
C ILE A 99 -2.49 10.43 15.90
N SER A 100 -2.92 10.72 14.68
CA SER A 100 -3.79 11.84 14.41
C SER A 100 -5.15 11.69 15.09
N ARG A 101 -5.60 12.70 15.85
CA ARG A 101 -6.98 12.79 16.36
C ARG A 101 -8.01 12.68 15.24
N LYS A 102 -7.65 13.07 14.01
CA LYS A 102 -8.54 13.05 12.84
C LYS A 102 -8.56 11.73 12.07
N ALA A 103 -7.74 10.74 12.43
CA ALA A 103 -7.82 9.39 11.89
C ALA A 103 -9.15 8.73 12.30
N HIS A 104 -9.73 7.91 11.39
CA HIS A 104 -11.03 7.30 11.64
C HIS A 104 -10.91 5.91 12.24
N LEU A 105 -11.86 5.55 13.11
CA LEU A 105 -11.99 4.23 13.68
C LEU A 105 -12.80 3.31 12.76
N ILE A 106 -12.29 2.11 12.55
CA ILE A 106 -13.06 1.00 11.99
C ILE A 106 -13.80 0.35 13.14
N LEU A 107 -15.12 0.39 13.10
CA LEU A 107 -15.98 -0.23 14.11
C LEU A 107 -16.23 -1.71 13.77
N PRO A 108 -16.61 -2.56 14.74
CA PRO A 108 -17.06 -3.94 14.47
C PRO A 108 -18.12 -3.98 13.35
N THR A 109 -19.09 -3.09 13.40
CA THR A 109 -20.17 -2.98 12.41
C THR A 109 -19.70 -2.57 11.01
N HIS A 110 -18.58 -1.87 10.85
CA HIS A 110 -17.98 -1.62 9.52
C HIS A 110 -17.49 -2.93 8.88
N ARG A 111 -16.90 -3.84 9.67
CA ARG A 111 -16.44 -5.15 9.17
C ARG A 111 -17.63 -6.01 8.74
N LEU A 112 -18.71 -6.01 9.51
CA LEU A 112 -19.94 -6.72 9.18
C LEU A 112 -20.61 -6.15 7.94
N LEU A 113 -20.66 -4.83 7.82
CA LEU A 113 -21.22 -4.14 6.65
C LEU A 113 -20.39 -4.42 5.37
N ASP A 114 -19.06 -4.50 5.47
CA ASP A 114 -18.19 -4.91 4.38
C ASP A 114 -18.50 -6.36 3.94
N ALA A 115 -18.63 -7.28 4.89
CA ALA A 115 -18.99 -8.67 4.63
C ALA A 115 -20.38 -8.80 3.99
N ALA A 116 -21.39 -8.11 4.51
CA ALA A 116 -22.74 -8.13 3.96
C ALA A 116 -22.81 -7.55 2.55
N SER A 117 -22.19 -6.40 2.33
CA SER A 117 -22.12 -5.76 1.02
C SER A 117 -21.41 -6.65 0.00
N GLU A 118 -20.28 -7.28 0.37
CA GLU A 118 -19.56 -8.16 -0.55
C GLU A 118 -20.35 -9.45 -0.83
N ALA A 119 -21.01 -10.03 0.18
CA ALA A 119 -21.86 -11.22 0.01
C ALA A 119 -23.04 -10.95 -0.93
N SER A 120 -23.68 -9.78 -0.81
CA SER A 120 -24.86 -9.41 -1.62
C SER A 120 -24.55 -9.30 -3.13
N LYS A 121 -23.28 -9.05 -3.51
CA LYS A 121 -22.86 -8.92 -4.92
C LYS A 121 -22.79 -10.25 -5.67
N GLY A 122 -22.84 -11.40 -5.00
CA GLY A 122 -22.78 -12.71 -5.64
C GLY A 122 -21.55 -12.87 -6.53
N LYS A 123 -21.77 -13.05 -7.84
CA LYS A 123 -20.67 -13.19 -8.83
C LYS A 123 -19.91 -11.89 -9.12
N ALA A 124 -20.51 -10.72 -8.82
CA ALA A 124 -19.91 -9.41 -9.05
C ALA A 124 -19.06 -8.92 -7.86
N LYS A 125 -18.57 -9.84 -7.02
CA LYS A 125 -17.67 -9.51 -5.89
C LYS A 125 -16.43 -8.77 -6.37
N ILE A 126 -16.09 -7.70 -5.64
CA ILE A 126 -14.86 -6.92 -5.89
C ILE A 126 -13.63 -7.66 -5.35
N GLY A 127 -13.82 -8.51 -4.35
CA GLY A 127 -12.74 -9.22 -3.66
C GLY A 127 -12.22 -8.44 -2.45
N SER A 128 -13.12 -7.77 -1.72
CA SER A 128 -12.79 -7.07 -0.47
C SER A 128 -11.97 -7.92 0.49
N THR A 129 -11.15 -7.27 1.30
CA THR A 129 -10.40 -7.91 2.40
C THR A 129 -11.26 -8.16 3.63
N LEU A 130 -12.52 -7.75 3.64
CA LEU A 130 -13.47 -7.83 4.75
C LEU A 130 -12.95 -7.19 6.05
N LYS A 131 -12.18 -6.11 5.92
CA LYS A 131 -11.60 -5.36 7.04
C LYS A 131 -12.36 -4.07 7.36
N GLY A 132 -13.51 -3.85 6.73
CA GLY A 132 -14.33 -2.65 6.95
C GLY A 132 -13.75 -1.36 6.35
N ILE A 133 -12.78 -1.47 5.45
CA ILE A 133 -12.11 -0.29 4.85
C ILE A 133 -13.10 0.57 4.07
N GLY A 134 -13.82 -0.04 3.13
CA GLY A 134 -14.81 0.65 2.30
C GLY A 134 -15.88 1.37 3.12
N PRO A 135 -16.62 0.67 4.01
CA PRO A 135 -17.61 1.27 4.86
C PRO A 135 -17.08 2.41 5.75
N THR A 136 -15.85 2.30 6.27
CA THR A 136 -15.25 3.37 7.07
C THR A 136 -14.97 4.62 6.24
N TYR A 137 -14.44 4.48 5.01
CA TYR A 137 -14.26 5.63 4.11
C TYR A 137 -15.59 6.18 3.62
N MET A 138 -16.61 5.36 3.43
CA MET A 138 -17.96 5.80 3.14
C MET A 138 -18.51 6.70 4.25
N ASP A 139 -18.36 6.32 5.50
CA ASP A 139 -18.78 7.15 6.63
C ASP A 139 -17.93 8.39 6.83
N LYS A 140 -16.61 8.32 6.56
CA LYS A 140 -15.74 9.48 6.55
C LYS A 140 -16.25 10.53 5.56
N THR A 141 -16.51 10.14 4.31
CA THR A 141 -17.01 11.03 3.26
C THR A 141 -18.46 11.47 3.53
N GLY A 142 -19.28 10.56 4.05
CA GLY A 142 -20.65 10.84 4.49
C GLY A 142 -20.77 11.66 5.78
N ARG A 143 -19.65 12.02 6.43
CA ARG A 143 -19.57 12.82 7.65
C ARG A 143 -20.26 12.17 8.87
N ASN A 144 -20.27 10.83 8.91
CA ASN A 144 -20.82 10.05 10.02
C ASN A 144 -19.72 9.36 10.85
N GLY A 145 -18.51 9.25 10.28
CA GLY A 145 -17.42 8.49 10.87
C GLY A 145 -16.98 8.98 12.24
N ILE A 146 -16.50 8.06 13.05
CA ILE A 146 -15.92 8.33 14.38
C ILE A 146 -14.41 8.45 14.23
N ARG A 147 -13.84 9.47 14.84
CA ARG A 147 -12.40 9.77 14.82
C ARG A 147 -11.72 9.35 16.13
N ILE A 148 -10.42 9.17 16.08
CA ILE A 148 -9.60 8.89 17.27
C ILE A 148 -9.80 9.93 18.36
N GLY A 149 -9.85 11.23 18.02
CA GLY A 149 -10.09 12.31 18.97
C GLY A 149 -11.47 12.26 19.67
N ASP A 150 -12.45 11.55 19.09
CA ASP A 150 -13.73 11.36 19.76
C ASP A 150 -13.61 10.51 21.04
N LEU A 151 -12.54 9.70 21.17
CA LEU A 151 -12.25 8.92 22.39
C LEU A 151 -11.98 9.79 23.61
N GLU A 152 -11.61 11.05 23.41
CA GLU A 152 -11.35 12.05 24.46
C GLU A 152 -12.65 12.76 24.90
N LEU A 153 -13.80 12.47 24.24
CA LEU A 153 -15.07 13.14 24.48
C LEU A 153 -16.07 12.25 25.22
N GLU A 154 -16.84 12.82 26.14
CA GLU A 154 -17.93 12.13 26.85
C GLU A 154 -19.02 11.59 25.90
N THR A 155 -19.19 12.22 24.75
CA THR A 155 -20.20 11.86 23.74
C THR A 155 -19.81 10.64 22.92
N PHE A 156 -18.61 10.07 23.04
CA PHE A 156 -18.12 8.96 22.24
C PHE A 156 -19.07 7.76 22.21
N LYS A 157 -19.50 7.28 23.40
CA LYS A 157 -20.37 6.09 23.48
C LYS A 157 -21.74 6.34 22.80
N GLN A 158 -22.26 7.55 22.86
CA GLN A 158 -23.52 7.88 22.19
C GLN A 158 -23.36 7.91 20.68
N LYS A 159 -22.28 8.51 20.17
CA LYS A 159 -21.92 8.50 18.73
C LYS A 159 -21.76 7.07 18.22
N TYR A 160 -21.01 6.23 18.98
CA TYR A 160 -20.81 4.82 18.63
C TYR A 160 -22.16 4.09 18.47
N LYS A 161 -23.02 4.13 19.50
CA LYS A 161 -24.33 3.45 19.46
C LYS A 161 -25.22 3.91 18.31
N SER A 162 -25.21 5.22 18.03
CA SER A 162 -25.99 5.78 16.91
C SER A 162 -25.51 5.26 15.56
N LEU A 163 -24.19 5.23 15.34
CA LEU A 163 -23.60 4.76 14.10
C LEU A 163 -23.73 3.24 13.94
N ALA A 164 -23.50 2.47 15.00
CA ALA A 164 -23.66 1.02 15.00
C ALA A 164 -25.11 0.64 14.65
N LYS A 165 -26.11 1.32 15.24
CA LYS A 165 -27.54 1.10 14.91
C LYS A 165 -27.84 1.34 13.43
N LYS A 166 -27.26 2.40 12.84
CA LYS A 166 -27.38 2.69 11.40
C LYS A 166 -26.81 1.53 10.56
N HIS A 167 -25.61 1.05 10.94
CA HIS A 167 -24.96 -0.06 10.22
C HIS A 167 -25.76 -1.36 10.29
N VAL A 168 -26.30 -1.71 11.46
CA VAL A 168 -27.14 -2.90 11.61
C VAL A 168 -28.34 -2.82 10.67
N ALA A 169 -29.04 -1.69 10.61
CA ALA A 169 -30.16 -1.51 9.68
C ALA A 169 -29.73 -1.64 8.19
N MET A 170 -28.51 -1.20 7.85
CA MET A 170 -27.97 -1.38 6.49
C MET A 170 -27.60 -2.84 6.22
N ILE A 171 -27.09 -3.57 7.21
CA ILE A 171 -26.77 -5.00 7.10
C ILE A 171 -28.06 -5.80 6.86
N ASP A 172 -29.10 -5.50 7.63
CA ASP A 172 -30.43 -6.13 7.48
C ASP A 172 -31.00 -5.89 6.08
N PHE A 173 -30.79 -4.67 5.53
CA PHE A 173 -31.25 -4.33 4.17
C PHE A 173 -30.61 -5.19 3.08
N TYR A 174 -29.36 -5.64 3.26
CA TYR A 174 -28.72 -6.54 2.28
C TYR A 174 -29.32 -7.92 2.22
N ASN A 175 -30.08 -8.33 3.24
CA ASN A 175 -30.77 -9.61 3.31
C ASN A 175 -29.87 -10.81 2.98
N VAL A 176 -28.68 -10.85 3.59
CA VAL A 176 -27.70 -11.92 3.44
C VAL A 176 -27.45 -12.59 4.78
N ASP A 177 -27.23 -13.90 4.75
CA ASP A 177 -26.86 -14.64 5.96
C ASP A 177 -25.35 -14.48 6.21
N ILE A 178 -25.01 -13.67 7.24
CA ILE A 178 -23.66 -13.55 7.78
C ILE A 178 -23.69 -13.93 9.25
N GLN A 179 -22.84 -14.87 9.63
CA GLN A 179 -22.72 -15.31 11.02
C GLN A 179 -21.76 -14.41 11.78
N TYR A 180 -22.22 -13.80 12.87
CA TYR A 180 -21.41 -12.95 13.74
C TYR A 180 -21.99 -12.87 15.15
N ASP A 181 -21.08 -12.58 16.10
CA ASP A 181 -21.45 -12.18 17.45
C ASP A 181 -20.98 -10.73 17.65
N LEU A 182 -21.94 -9.79 17.57
CA LEU A 182 -21.62 -8.37 17.69
C LEU A 182 -21.22 -8.02 19.11
N ASP A 183 -21.81 -8.66 20.12
CA ASP A 183 -21.53 -8.37 21.53
C ASP A 183 -20.09 -8.77 21.86
N GLU A 184 -19.64 -9.96 21.42
CA GLU A 184 -18.24 -10.39 21.56
C GLU A 184 -17.27 -9.44 20.85
N MET A 185 -17.60 -9.07 19.60
CA MET A 185 -16.78 -8.11 18.84
C MET A 185 -16.71 -6.73 19.50
N GLU A 186 -17.79 -6.27 20.12
CA GLU A 186 -17.81 -4.99 20.86
C GLU A 186 -16.96 -5.05 22.13
N VAL A 187 -16.98 -6.16 22.86
CA VAL A 187 -16.11 -6.34 24.04
C VAL A 187 -14.63 -6.19 23.64
N GLU A 188 -14.17 -6.96 22.63
CA GLU A 188 -12.79 -6.91 22.14
C GLU A 188 -12.42 -5.49 21.63
N PHE A 189 -13.36 -4.83 20.95
CA PHE A 189 -13.19 -3.47 20.44
C PHE A 189 -12.98 -2.46 21.57
N PHE A 190 -13.87 -2.46 22.60
CA PHE A 190 -13.75 -1.49 23.70
C PHE A 190 -12.53 -1.75 24.56
N GLU A 191 -12.14 -3.00 24.82
CA GLU A 191 -10.88 -3.33 25.51
C GLU A 191 -9.67 -2.82 24.73
N SER A 192 -9.69 -2.97 23.40
CA SER A 192 -8.63 -2.48 22.52
C SER A 192 -8.53 -0.95 22.53
N LEU A 193 -9.65 -0.24 22.63
CA LEU A 193 -9.66 1.22 22.78
C LEU A 193 -8.98 1.69 24.05
N GLU A 194 -9.14 0.98 25.18
CA GLU A 194 -8.45 1.34 26.44
C GLU A 194 -6.92 1.17 26.32
N LYS A 195 -6.46 0.18 25.54
CA LYS A 195 -5.03 0.04 25.23
C LYS A 195 -4.55 1.15 24.30
N LEU A 196 -5.35 1.50 23.28
CA LEU A 196 -5.04 2.55 22.31
C LEU A 196 -4.88 3.93 22.95
N LYS A 197 -5.69 4.23 23.97
CA LYS A 197 -5.62 5.50 24.74
C LYS A 197 -4.30 5.72 25.47
N LYS A 198 -3.43 4.71 25.59
CA LYS A 198 -2.10 4.85 26.16
C LYS A 198 -1.11 5.50 25.20
N LEU A 199 -1.44 5.59 23.91
CA LEU A 199 -0.64 6.26 22.89
C LEU A 199 -0.94 7.76 22.84
N THR A 200 -0.03 8.52 22.27
CA THR A 200 -0.17 9.97 22.13
C THR A 200 -1.03 10.33 20.92
N PHE A 201 -2.12 11.05 21.16
CA PHE A 201 -2.97 11.61 20.10
C PHE A 201 -2.59 13.07 19.84
N ILE A 202 -2.45 13.43 18.55
CA ILE A 202 -2.00 14.76 18.13
C ILE A 202 -2.90 15.37 17.05
N ASP A 203 -2.80 16.66 16.87
CA ASP A 203 -3.26 17.36 15.67
C ASP A 203 -2.15 17.28 14.64
N SER A 204 -2.20 16.21 13.83
CA SER A 204 -1.08 15.77 12.98
C SER A 204 -0.66 16.82 11.95
N GLU A 205 -1.61 17.58 11.40
CA GLU A 205 -1.33 18.65 10.45
C GLU A 205 -0.52 19.79 11.10
N GLU A 206 -0.81 20.14 12.36
CA GLU A 206 -0.02 21.13 13.09
C GLU A 206 1.38 20.61 13.39
N TYR A 207 1.47 19.39 13.94
CA TYR A 207 2.74 18.74 14.27
C TYR A 207 3.68 18.63 13.06
N LEU A 208 3.17 18.15 11.92
CA LEU A 208 3.97 17.97 10.71
C LEU A 208 4.38 19.30 10.09
N ASN A 209 3.49 20.30 10.07
CA ASN A 209 3.85 21.62 9.56
C ASN A 209 4.87 22.34 10.46
N GLN A 210 4.82 22.17 11.78
CA GLN A 210 5.87 22.64 12.70
C GLN A 210 7.20 21.91 12.48
N ALA A 211 7.16 20.60 12.27
CA ALA A 211 8.34 19.80 11.94
C ALA A 211 9.01 20.29 10.65
N ILE A 212 8.21 20.59 9.61
CA ILE A 212 8.70 21.18 8.35
C ILE A 212 9.36 22.55 8.59
N LYS A 213 8.73 23.42 9.39
CA LYS A 213 9.31 24.73 9.74
C LYS A 213 10.62 24.60 10.52
N SER A 214 10.74 23.55 11.35
CA SER A 214 11.94 23.23 12.12
C SER A 214 12.95 22.37 11.34
N GLU A 215 12.82 22.34 10.01
CA GLU A 215 13.74 21.66 9.08
C GLU A 215 13.88 20.14 9.29
N LYS A 216 12.94 19.48 9.94
CA LYS A 216 12.91 18.03 10.06
C LYS A 216 12.53 17.39 8.71
N THR A 217 13.17 16.29 8.41
CA THR A 217 12.89 15.48 7.22
C THR A 217 11.74 14.51 7.48
N ILE A 218 10.78 14.44 6.55
CA ILE A 218 9.59 13.61 6.64
C ILE A 218 9.52 12.70 5.42
N LEU A 219 9.36 11.39 5.63
CA LEU A 219 8.98 10.46 4.58
C LEU A 219 7.51 10.05 4.76
N ALA A 220 6.69 10.40 3.78
CA ALA A 220 5.30 9.98 3.75
C ALA A 220 5.19 8.60 3.10
N GLU A 221 4.70 7.62 3.88
CA GLU A 221 4.57 6.23 3.49
C GLU A 221 3.17 5.93 2.98
N GLY A 222 3.06 5.52 1.70
CA GLY A 222 1.83 5.05 1.08
C GLY A 222 1.53 3.58 1.34
N ALA A 223 0.29 3.21 1.17
CA ALA A 223 -0.19 1.84 1.19
C ALA A 223 -0.91 1.50 -0.11
N GLN A 224 -1.09 0.23 -0.42
CA GLN A 224 -1.62 -0.25 -1.70
C GLN A 224 -0.75 0.24 -2.88
N GLY A 225 -1.33 0.55 -4.02
CA GLY A 225 -0.62 1.07 -5.19
C GLY A 225 -1.52 1.99 -6.01
N SER A 226 -0.95 2.78 -6.91
CA SER A 226 -1.65 3.83 -7.65
C SER A 226 -2.75 3.29 -8.57
N LEU A 227 -2.60 2.06 -9.11
CA LEU A 227 -3.66 1.40 -9.88
C LEU A 227 -4.84 0.90 -9.02
N LEU A 228 -4.73 1.01 -7.69
CA LEU A 228 -5.81 0.76 -6.72
C LEU A 228 -6.40 2.06 -6.15
N ASP A 229 -6.00 3.24 -6.64
CA ASP A 229 -6.56 4.53 -6.21
C ASP A 229 -8.05 4.62 -6.51
N ILE A 230 -8.82 5.22 -5.59
CA ILE A 230 -10.29 5.33 -5.74
C ILE A 230 -10.71 6.14 -6.96
N ASP A 231 -9.93 7.15 -7.35
CA ASP A 231 -10.24 8.05 -8.46
C ASP A 231 -9.53 7.65 -9.76
N PHE A 232 -8.25 7.26 -9.67
CA PHE A 232 -7.35 7.04 -10.82
C PHE A 232 -6.98 5.58 -11.05
N GLY A 233 -7.43 4.67 -10.20
CA GLY A 233 -7.18 3.23 -10.35
C GLY A 233 -8.15 2.54 -11.30
N THR A 234 -8.05 1.22 -11.37
CA THR A 234 -8.87 0.35 -12.22
C THR A 234 -10.24 0.09 -11.60
N TYR A 235 -11.04 1.15 -11.44
CA TYR A 235 -12.39 1.11 -10.86
C TYR A 235 -13.29 0.10 -11.59
N PRO A 236 -14.16 -0.69 -10.88
CA PRO A 236 -14.42 -0.65 -9.44
C PRO A 236 -13.47 -1.50 -8.56
N PHE A 237 -12.47 -2.15 -9.14
CA PHE A 237 -11.53 -3.04 -8.48
C PHE A 237 -10.37 -2.25 -7.84
N VAL A 238 -10.69 -1.38 -6.91
CA VAL A 238 -9.80 -0.43 -6.24
C VAL A 238 -10.00 -0.45 -4.73
N THR A 239 -9.11 0.21 -3.98
CA THR A 239 -9.34 0.53 -2.57
C THR A 239 -10.19 1.79 -2.44
N SER A 240 -10.75 2.04 -1.27
CA SER A 240 -11.60 3.22 -1.00
C SER A 240 -10.80 4.45 -0.55
N SER A 241 -9.49 4.47 -0.75
CA SER A 241 -8.63 5.58 -0.36
C SER A 241 -7.83 6.13 -1.53
N ASN A 242 -7.37 7.39 -1.40
CA ASN A 242 -6.46 8.01 -2.36
C ASN A 242 -5.03 7.55 -2.10
N THR A 243 -4.51 6.70 -2.99
CA THR A 243 -3.17 6.11 -2.93
C THR A 243 -2.13 6.92 -3.66
N THR A 244 -2.55 7.96 -4.40
CA THR A 244 -1.71 8.86 -5.17
C THR A 244 -1.03 9.94 -4.31
N ALA A 245 -0.12 10.71 -4.91
CA ALA A 245 0.60 11.79 -4.24
C ALA A 245 -0.34 12.84 -3.62
N ALA A 246 -1.46 13.14 -4.27
CA ALA A 246 -2.50 14.04 -3.74
C ALA A 246 -3.08 13.52 -2.42
N GLY A 247 -3.21 12.19 -2.26
CA GLY A 247 -3.66 11.54 -1.04
C GLY A 247 -2.75 11.81 0.17
N ALA A 248 -1.45 12.00 -0.05
CA ALA A 248 -0.53 12.36 1.03
C ALA A 248 -0.78 13.79 1.54
N CYS A 249 -1.08 14.72 0.66
CA CYS A 249 -1.41 16.09 1.05
C CYS A 249 -2.66 16.14 1.95
N THR A 250 -3.72 15.46 1.56
CA THR A 250 -4.97 15.41 2.33
C THR A 250 -4.87 14.52 3.57
N GLY A 251 -4.12 13.42 3.47
CA GLY A 251 -3.97 12.44 4.56
C GLY A 251 -3.01 12.84 5.68
N LEU A 252 -2.18 13.88 5.47
CA LEU A 252 -1.25 14.42 6.46
C LEU A 252 -1.52 15.89 6.80
N GLY A 253 -2.36 16.56 6.01
CA GLY A 253 -2.57 18.01 6.16
C GLY A 253 -1.33 18.83 5.76
N VAL A 254 -0.60 18.40 4.73
CA VAL A 254 0.61 19.05 4.20
C VAL A 254 0.28 19.68 2.86
N ALA A 255 0.71 20.94 2.66
CA ALA A 255 0.46 21.64 1.41
C ALA A 255 1.22 21.00 0.22
N PRO A 256 0.63 20.95 -0.99
CA PRO A 256 1.28 20.35 -2.18
C PRO A 256 2.68 20.93 -2.46
N GLY A 257 2.86 22.25 -2.31
CA GLY A 257 4.15 22.91 -2.50
C GLY A 257 5.23 22.56 -1.45
N LYS A 258 4.94 21.68 -0.50
CA LYS A 258 5.91 21.13 0.46
C LYS A 258 6.38 19.72 0.06
N ILE A 259 5.78 19.12 -0.93
CA ILE A 259 6.26 17.86 -1.49
C ILE A 259 7.49 18.16 -2.35
N LYS A 260 8.57 17.41 -2.10
CA LYS A 260 9.85 17.59 -2.80
C LYS A 260 10.12 16.44 -3.77
N GLU A 261 10.29 15.23 -3.23
CA GLU A 261 10.54 14.05 -4.01
C GLU A 261 9.32 13.13 -3.96
N VAL A 262 9.04 12.47 -5.07
CA VAL A 262 8.03 11.43 -5.16
C VAL A 262 8.70 10.15 -5.64
N TYR A 263 8.95 9.25 -4.71
CA TYR A 263 9.57 7.95 -4.93
C TYR A 263 8.50 6.94 -5.38
N GLY A 264 8.61 6.50 -6.62
CA GLY A 264 7.74 5.49 -7.20
C GLY A 264 8.34 4.09 -7.08
N ILE A 265 7.65 3.18 -6.40
CA ILE A 265 8.08 1.78 -6.27
C ILE A 265 7.29 0.90 -7.22
N PHE A 266 8.00 0.06 -7.96
CA PHE A 266 7.42 -0.95 -8.84
C PHE A 266 8.23 -2.26 -8.79
N LYS A 267 7.61 -3.39 -9.10
CA LYS A 267 8.32 -4.65 -9.32
C LYS A 267 8.83 -4.72 -10.76
N ALA A 268 9.92 -5.42 -10.98
CA ALA A 268 10.44 -5.71 -12.33
C ALA A 268 9.45 -6.50 -13.22
N TYR A 269 8.35 -6.97 -12.65
CA TYR A 269 7.18 -7.58 -13.29
C TYR A 269 5.91 -7.04 -12.63
N THR A 270 4.75 -7.53 -13.02
CA THR A 270 3.48 -7.05 -12.46
C THR A 270 2.78 -8.14 -11.67
N THR A 271 2.17 -7.76 -10.54
CA THR A 271 1.31 -8.67 -9.77
C THR A 271 0.01 -7.99 -9.37
N ARG A 272 -1.05 -8.78 -9.21
CA ARG A 272 -2.34 -8.31 -8.73
C ARG A 272 -3.00 -9.32 -7.79
N VAL A 273 -3.63 -8.84 -6.72
CA VAL A 273 -4.48 -9.65 -5.84
C VAL A 273 -5.94 -9.37 -6.16
N GLY A 274 -6.77 -10.42 -6.18
CA GLY A 274 -8.21 -10.30 -6.39
C GLY A 274 -8.63 -10.10 -7.84
N SER A 275 -9.87 -9.67 -8.01
CA SER A 275 -10.50 -9.49 -9.32
C SER A 275 -10.04 -8.22 -10.02
N GLY A 276 -10.50 -8.04 -11.25
CA GLY A 276 -10.27 -6.86 -12.08
C GLY A 276 -9.25 -7.05 -13.18
N PRO A 277 -9.11 -6.05 -14.06
CA PRO A 277 -8.31 -6.14 -15.27
C PRO A 277 -6.82 -6.28 -14.97
N PHE A 278 -6.13 -7.07 -15.80
CA PHE A 278 -4.69 -7.28 -15.75
C PHE A 278 -4.19 -7.64 -17.16
N PRO A 279 -3.93 -6.65 -18.03
CA PRO A 279 -3.65 -6.88 -19.44
C PRO A 279 -2.46 -7.80 -19.71
N THR A 280 -1.43 -7.76 -18.87
CA THR A 280 -0.19 -8.55 -19.02
C THR A 280 -0.18 -9.84 -18.22
N GLU A 281 -1.33 -10.28 -17.67
CA GLU A 281 -1.43 -11.51 -16.88
C GLU A 281 -1.00 -12.73 -17.69
N LEU A 282 -0.31 -13.65 -17.02
CA LEU A 282 0.18 -14.91 -17.59
C LEU A 282 -0.59 -16.08 -16.97
N PHE A 283 -1.08 -16.95 -17.84
CA PHE A 283 -1.81 -18.18 -17.48
C PHE A 283 -1.01 -19.47 -17.82
N ASP A 284 0.25 -19.30 -18.18
CA ASP A 284 1.17 -20.35 -18.61
C ASP A 284 2.19 -20.69 -17.50
N ASP A 285 3.10 -21.62 -17.84
CA ASP A 285 4.17 -22.07 -16.95
C ASP A 285 5.11 -20.91 -16.52
N VAL A 286 5.25 -19.89 -17.35
CA VAL A 286 6.06 -18.70 -17.03
C VAL A 286 5.42 -17.92 -15.88
N GLY A 287 4.11 -17.71 -15.94
CA GLY A 287 3.38 -17.06 -14.84
C GLY A 287 3.42 -17.88 -13.54
N ALA A 288 3.28 -19.20 -13.66
CA ALA A 288 3.37 -20.11 -12.51
C ALA A 288 4.77 -20.09 -11.87
N GLU A 289 5.83 -20.13 -12.68
CA GLU A 289 7.21 -20.05 -12.17
C GLU A 289 7.51 -18.69 -11.55
N MET A 290 7.03 -17.59 -12.14
CA MET A 290 7.14 -16.23 -11.59
C MET A 290 6.48 -16.14 -10.21
N ALA A 291 5.30 -16.71 -10.05
CA ALA A 291 4.58 -16.74 -8.76
C ALA A 291 5.33 -17.58 -7.71
N LYS A 292 5.89 -18.71 -8.11
CA LYS A 292 6.64 -19.63 -7.26
C LYS A 292 7.96 -19.02 -6.79
N VAL A 293 8.81 -18.56 -7.71
CA VAL A 293 10.12 -17.94 -7.39
C VAL A 293 9.93 -16.64 -6.61
N GLY A 294 8.94 -15.85 -7.00
CA GLY A 294 8.59 -14.60 -6.34
C GLY A 294 7.91 -14.76 -4.98
N HIS A 295 7.53 -15.99 -4.58
CA HIS A 295 6.69 -16.23 -3.38
C HIS A 295 5.47 -15.31 -3.36
N GLU A 296 4.73 -15.25 -4.49
CA GLU A 296 3.66 -14.28 -4.69
C GLU A 296 2.37 -14.70 -3.99
N PHE A 297 2.37 -14.53 -2.66
CA PHE A 297 1.21 -14.69 -1.78
C PHE A 297 1.03 -13.43 -0.94
N GLY A 298 -0.22 -13.06 -0.69
CA GLY A 298 -0.54 -11.89 0.12
C GLY A 298 -0.09 -12.06 1.57
N ALA A 299 0.75 -11.14 2.06
CA ALA A 299 1.34 -11.21 3.41
C ALA A 299 0.29 -11.25 4.55
N VAL A 300 -0.89 -10.69 4.32
CA VAL A 300 -1.99 -10.60 5.32
C VAL A 300 -3.07 -11.65 5.08
N THR A 301 -3.43 -11.88 3.82
CA THR A 301 -4.58 -12.73 3.45
C THR A 301 -4.19 -14.12 3.00
N GLY A 302 -2.89 -14.36 2.73
CA GLY A 302 -2.39 -15.62 2.13
C GLY A 302 -2.88 -15.87 0.69
N ARG A 303 -3.66 -14.96 0.09
CA ARG A 303 -4.22 -15.12 -1.27
C ARG A 303 -3.10 -15.12 -2.29
N ALA A 304 -3.16 -16.04 -3.24
CA ALA A 304 -2.22 -16.07 -4.37
C ALA A 304 -2.34 -14.78 -5.20
N ARG A 305 -1.21 -14.24 -5.62
CA ARG A 305 -1.15 -13.12 -6.54
C ARG A 305 -1.12 -13.63 -7.97
N ARG A 306 -1.91 -13.03 -8.82
CA ARG A 306 -1.83 -13.16 -10.28
C ARG A 306 -0.52 -12.50 -10.73
N CYS A 307 0.20 -13.11 -11.66
CA CYS A 307 1.50 -12.63 -12.13
C CYS A 307 1.46 -12.36 -13.63
N GLY A 308 2.25 -11.40 -14.07
CA GLY A 308 2.37 -11.04 -15.48
C GLY A 308 3.61 -10.22 -15.78
N TRP A 309 3.91 -10.04 -17.06
CA TRP A 309 5.01 -9.20 -17.51
C TRP A 309 4.81 -7.74 -17.08
N LEU A 310 5.91 -6.98 -17.01
CA LEU A 310 5.85 -5.56 -16.68
C LEU A 310 4.95 -4.83 -17.69
N ASP A 311 3.95 -4.14 -17.16
CA ASP A 311 3.07 -3.25 -17.93
C ASP A 311 3.60 -1.82 -17.86
N LEU A 312 4.38 -1.46 -18.89
CA LEU A 312 5.02 -0.15 -18.93
C LEU A 312 4.02 0.97 -19.25
N VAL A 313 2.93 0.65 -19.96
CA VAL A 313 1.87 1.63 -20.27
C VAL A 313 1.18 2.07 -18.97
N ALA A 314 0.79 1.08 -18.13
CA ALA A 314 0.19 1.35 -16.83
C ALA A 314 1.18 2.04 -15.87
N LEU A 315 2.45 1.63 -15.90
CA LEU A 315 3.50 2.22 -15.06
C LEU A 315 3.75 3.69 -15.44
N LYS A 316 3.83 4.01 -16.73
CA LYS A 316 3.99 5.39 -17.22
C LYS A 316 2.84 6.27 -16.77
N TYR A 317 1.60 5.81 -16.94
CA TYR A 317 0.41 6.49 -16.46
C TYR A 317 0.49 6.82 -14.96
N THR A 318 0.88 5.86 -14.13
CA THR A 318 0.97 6.10 -12.68
C THR A 318 2.15 6.99 -12.31
N CYS A 319 3.26 6.98 -13.05
CA CYS A 319 4.34 7.95 -12.88
C CYS A 319 3.87 9.38 -13.14
N GLU A 320 3.12 9.59 -14.23
CA GLU A 320 2.59 10.90 -14.63
C GLU A 320 1.57 11.44 -13.60
N VAL A 321 0.58 10.62 -13.21
CA VAL A 321 -0.47 11.00 -12.24
C VAL A 321 0.13 11.39 -10.88
N ASN A 322 1.22 10.75 -10.48
CA ASN A 322 1.87 11.01 -9.19
C ASN A 322 2.96 12.09 -9.26
N GLY A 323 3.41 12.49 -10.43
CA GLY A 323 4.57 13.37 -10.58
C GLY A 323 5.83 12.73 -9.99
N VAL A 324 6.06 11.44 -10.32
CA VAL A 324 7.21 10.68 -9.82
C VAL A 324 8.52 11.36 -10.23
N THR A 325 9.45 11.49 -9.30
CA THR A 325 10.77 12.09 -9.55
C THR A 325 11.89 11.05 -9.64
N GLN A 326 11.73 9.92 -8.95
CA GLN A 326 12.69 8.82 -8.91
C GLN A 326 11.98 7.49 -8.76
N LEU A 327 12.56 6.45 -9.36
CA LEU A 327 12.03 5.09 -9.38
C LEU A 327 12.85 4.14 -8.51
N MET A 328 12.16 3.14 -7.95
CA MET A 328 12.74 2.07 -7.15
C MET A 328 12.22 0.73 -7.65
N MET A 329 13.10 -0.04 -8.29
CA MET A 329 12.76 -1.33 -8.88
C MET A 329 12.95 -2.47 -7.88
N MET A 330 11.89 -3.22 -7.67
CA MET A 330 11.85 -4.33 -6.72
C MET A 330 11.83 -5.68 -7.42
N LYS A 331 12.28 -6.72 -6.70
CA LYS A 331 12.15 -8.11 -7.17
C LYS A 331 12.88 -8.43 -8.48
N SER A 332 14.02 -7.77 -8.75
CA SER A 332 14.83 -8.05 -9.93
C SER A 332 15.42 -9.47 -9.91
N ASP A 333 15.69 -9.98 -8.71
CA ASP A 333 16.16 -11.33 -8.45
C ASP A 333 15.21 -12.42 -8.94
N VAL A 334 13.91 -12.17 -8.91
CA VAL A 334 12.87 -13.14 -9.31
C VAL A 334 12.94 -13.47 -10.78
N LEU A 335 13.35 -12.52 -11.62
CA LEU A 335 13.40 -12.72 -13.08
C LEU A 335 14.68 -13.41 -13.57
N SER A 336 15.65 -13.67 -12.70
CA SER A 336 16.90 -14.36 -13.10
C SER A 336 16.61 -15.73 -13.74
N GLY A 337 17.13 -15.97 -14.94
CA GLY A 337 17.03 -17.25 -15.63
C GLY A 337 15.77 -17.48 -16.48
N PHE A 338 14.87 -16.48 -16.61
CA PHE A 338 13.64 -16.62 -17.42
C PHE A 338 13.87 -16.65 -18.95
N GLY A 339 15.13 -16.60 -19.40
CA GLY A 339 15.49 -16.65 -20.82
C GLY A 339 15.25 -15.33 -21.54
N HIS A 340 14.01 -14.98 -21.82
CA HIS A 340 13.61 -13.69 -22.40
C HIS A 340 12.58 -13.01 -21.52
N LEU A 341 12.73 -11.69 -21.36
CA LEU A 341 11.77 -10.85 -20.66
C LEU A 341 10.90 -10.13 -21.70
N LYS A 342 9.63 -9.94 -21.36
CA LYS A 342 8.71 -9.15 -22.17
C LYS A 342 8.26 -7.94 -21.37
N VAL A 343 8.27 -6.76 -21.99
CA VAL A 343 7.76 -5.52 -21.42
C VAL A 343 6.65 -5.03 -22.33
N CYS A 344 5.45 -4.81 -21.78
CA CYS A 344 4.32 -4.27 -22.54
C CYS A 344 4.55 -2.78 -22.76
N THR A 345 4.78 -2.37 -24.01
CA THR A 345 5.10 -1.00 -24.42
C THR A 345 3.94 -0.27 -25.07
N SER A 346 2.91 -0.99 -25.47
CA SER A 346 1.67 -0.45 -26.02
C SER A 346 0.55 -1.47 -25.94
N TYR A 347 -0.68 -1.05 -26.18
CA TYR A 347 -1.84 -1.92 -26.30
C TYR A 347 -2.43 -1.87 -27.72
N ASN A 348 -2.93 -3.01 -28.19
CA ASN A 348 -3.95 -3.00 -29.22
C ASN A 348 -5.29 -2.84 -28.51
N TYR A 349 -5.93 -1.69 -28.69
CA TYR A 349 -7.23 -1.35 -28.13
C TYR A 349 -8.25 -1.25 -29.24
N LYS A 350 -9.13 -2.27 -29.36
CA LYS A 350 -10.17 -2.31 -30.41
C LYS A 350 -9.64 -2.12 -31.85
N GLY A 351 -8.44 -2.63 -32.12
CA GLY A 351 -7.81 -2.56 -33.44
C GLY A 351 -6.84 -1.39 -33.64
N GLU A 352 -6.75 -0.47 -32.67
CA GLU A 352 -5.81 0.65 -32.69
C GLU A 352 -4.67 0.46 -31.71
N VAL A 353 -3.44 0.84 -32.10
CA VAL A 353 -2.28 0.81 -31.20
C VAL A 353 -2.23 2.08 -30.37
N ILE A 354 -2.36 1.94 -29.07
CA ILE A 354 -2.33 3.06 -28.12
C ILE A 354 -1.17 2.89 -27.10
N LYS A 355 -0.67 4.02 -26.57
CA LYS A 355 0.40 4.07 -25.53
C LYS A 355 -0.07 4.73 -24.24
N HIS A 356 -1.35 4.80 -24.01
CA HIS A 356 -1.94 5.32 -22.78
C HIS A 356 -2.93 4.30 -22.20
N LEU A 357 -3.19 4.41 -20.90
CA LEU A 357 -4.15 3.56 -20.21
C LEU A 357 -5.57 3.94 -20.64
N PRO A 358 -6.35 3.06 -21.33
CA PRO A 358 -7.70 3.37 -21.73
C PRO A 358 -8.67 3.29 -20.56
N TYR A 359 -9.79 3.99 -20.61
CA TYR A 359 -10.83 3.93 -19.58
C TYR A 359 -11.35 2.50 -19.34
N ASN A 360 -11.65 1.78 -20.42
CA ASN A 360 -12.04 0.36 -20.34
C ASN A 360 -10.83 -0.53 -20.62
N ILE A 361 -10.17 -0.98 -19.58
CA ILE A 361 -8.95 -1.81 -19.61
C ILE A 361 -9.23 -3.32 -19.55
N GLU A 362 -10.47 -3.76 -19.71
CA GLU A 362 -10.83 -5.18 -19.68
C GLU A 362 -10.17 -5.98 -20.81
N ALA A 363 -9.83 -7.26 -20.51
CA ALA A 363 -9.04 -8.11 -21.43
C ALA A 363 -9.66 -8.28 -22.82
N GLU A 364 -10.98 -8.22 -22.95
CA GLU A 364 -11.69 -8.28 -24.21
C GLU A 364 -11.48 -7.07 -25.13
N ASN A 365 -11.03 -5.94 -24.56
CA ASN A 365 -10.77 -4.70 -25.26
C ASN A 365 -9.30 -4.38 -25.45
N VAL A 366 -8.42 -5.01 -24.66
CA VAL A 366 -6.99 -4.67 -24.57
C VAL A 366 -6.14 -5.91 -24.80
N THR A 367 -5.27 -5.87 -25.81
CA THR A 367 -4.24 -6.89 -26.03
C THR A 367 -2.86 -6.25 -25.89
N PRO A 368 -1.98 -6.73 -24.99
CA PRO A 368 -0.66 -6.15 -24.80
C PRO A 368 0.27 -6.42 -25.99
N ILE A 369 1.04 -5.41 -26.38
CA ILE A 369 2.09 -5.49 -27.40
C ILE A 369 3.43 -5.40 -26.66
N TYR A 370 4.29 -6.39 -26.88
CA TYR A 370 5.51 -6.57 -26.10
C TYR A 370 6.78 -6.21 -26.89
N THR A 371 7.73 -5.59 -26.18
CA THR A 371 9.14 -5.56 -26.54
C THR A 371 9.87 -6.69 -25.81
N ASN A 372 10.69 -7.45 -26.53
CA ASN A 372 11.49 -8.54 -25.95
C ASN A 372 12.87 -8.03 -25.56
N LEU A 373 13.32 -8.40 -24.35
CA LEU A 373 14.62 -8.05 -23.83
C LEU A 373 15.36 -9.33 -23.38
N LYS A 374 16.68 -9.30 -23.37
CA LYS A 374 17.49 -10.39 -22.82
C LYS A 374 17.35 -10.44 -21.31
N CYS A 375 17.35 -11.64 -20.76
CA CYS A 375 17.30 -11.89 -19.33
C CYS A 375 18.72 -12.13 -18.78
N TRP A 376 18.98 -11.67 -17.57
CA TRP A 376 20.15 -12.04 -16.79
C TRP A 376 19.99 -13.46 -16.20
N LYS A 377 21.12 -14.10 -15.89
CA LYS A 377 21.13 -15.47 -15.37
C LYS A 377 21.76 -15.56 -13.98
N GLU A 378 22.43 -14.52 -13.56
CA GLU A 378 23.19 -14.45 -12.33
C GLU A 378 22.28 -14.43 -11.11
N ASP A 379 22.77 -15.01 -10.00
CA ASP A 379 22.16 -14.86 -8.69
C ASP A 379 22.45 -13.45 -8.16
N LEU A 380 21.45 -12.58 -8.24
CA LEU A 380 21.55 -11.20 -7.79
C LEU A 380 21.64 -11.05 -6.27
N THR A 381 21.20 -12.05 -5.51
CA THR A 381 21.03 -11.94 -4.05
C THR A 381 22.31 -11.69 -3.28
N LYS A 382 23.45 -11.97 -3.89
CA LYS A 382 24.81 -11.76 -3.33
C LYS A 382 25.46 -10.46 -3.74
N MET A 383 24.83 -9.69 -4.62
CA MET A 383 25.37 -8.42 -5.13
C MET A 383 25.10 -7.29 -4.13
N THR A 384 26.10 -6.42 -3.95
CA THR A 384 26.09 -5.32 -2.97
C THR A 384 26.37 -3.95 -3.58
N ALA A 385 26.77 -3.91 -4.84
CA ALA A 385 27.11 -2.66 -5.54
C ALA A 385 26.57 -2.64 -6.97
N ALA A 386 26.26 -1.46 -7.49
CA ALA A 386 25.75 -1.28 -8.85
C ALA A 386 26.72 -1.78 -9.94
N SER A 387 28.02 -1.72 -9.70
CA SER A 387 29.06 -2.22 -10.61
C SER A 387 29.04 -3.75 -10.80
N GLN A 388 28.37 -4.49 -9.92
CA GLN A 388 28.24 -5.94 -9.99
C GLN A 388 27.01 -6.40 -10.79
N LEU A 389 26.07 -5.47 -11.09
CA LEU A 389 24.85 -5.81 -11.82
C LEU A 389 25.17 -6.33 -13.23
N PRO A 390 24.56 -7.44 -13.67
CA PRO A 390 24.77 -8.00 -15.01
C PRO A 390 24.44 -6.99 -16.11
N LYS A 391 25.10 -7.18 -17.25
CA LYS A 391 24.86 -6.31 -18.41
C LYS A 391 23.40 -6.32 -18.84
N GLU A 392 22.75 -7.47 -18.87
CA GLU A 392 21.36 -7.63 -19.29
C GLU A 392 20.40 -6.93 -18.33
N LEU A 393 20.70 -6.91 -17.03
CA LEU A 393 19.90 -6.15 -16.05
C LEU A 393 20.11 -4.64 -16.23
N ASN A 394 21.34 -4.20 -16.49
CA ASN A 394 21.59 -2.79 -16.80
C ASN A 394 20.89 -2.38 -18.11
N ASP A 395 20.96 -3.21 -19.17
CA ASP A 395 20.25 -2.97 -20.44
C ASP A 395 18.70 -2.87 -20.20
N TYR A 396 18.15 -3.69 -19.30
CA TYR A 396 16.75 -3.62 -18.88
C TYR A 396 16.42 -2.32 -18.17
N ILE A 397 17.27 -1.91 -17.21
CA ILE A 397 17.11 -0.68 -16.45
C ILE A 397 17.20 0.54 -17.39
N ASP A 398 18.22 0.59 -18.25
CA ASP A 398 18.44 1.70 -19.20
C ASP A 398 17.25 1.82 -20.19
N PHE A 399 16.67 0.69 -20.61
CA PHE A 399 15.47 0.66 -21.42
C PHE A 399 14.29 1.29 -20.67
N LEU A 400 14.06 0.92 -19.40
CA LEU A 400 12.97 1.46 -18.61
C LEU A 400 13.18 2.96 -18.29
N GLU A 401 14.40 3.37 -17.92
CA GLU A 401 14.72 4.78 -17.66
C GLU A 401 14.49 5.65 -18.90
N LYS A 402 14.84 5.14 -20.09
CA LYS A 402 14.59 5.83 -21.37
C LYS A 402 13.10 5.96 -21.68
N GLU A 403 12.32 4.90 -21.50
CA GLU A 403 10.89 4.90 -21.83
C GLU A 403 10.06 5.72 -20.82
N LEU A 404 10.47 5.74 -19.53
CA LEU A 404 9.80 6.47 -18.46
C LEU A 404 10.31 7.91 -18.29
N GLU A 405 11.47 8.24 -18.84
CA GLU A 405 12.17 9.51 -18.65
C GLU A 405 12.48 9.81 -17.15
N LEU A 406 12.67 8.76 -16.36
CA LEU A 406 12.86 8.83 -14.91
C LEU A 406 14.03 7.93 -14.48
N PRO A 407 14.88 8.37 -13.52
CA PRO A 407 15.99 7.58 -13.03
C PRO A 407 15.52 6.46 -12.06
N ILE A 408 16.04 5.25 -12.23
CA ILE A 408 15.89 4.15 -11.26
C ILE A 408 17.05 4.21 -10.28
N LYS A 409 16.82 4.76 -9.10
CA LYS A 409 17.86 5.02 -8.07
C LYS A 409 18.12 3.85 -7.14
N ILE A 410 17.15 2.94 -7.00
CA ILE A 410 17.26 1.77 -6.15
C ILE A 410 16.86 0.53 -6.93
N VAL A 411 17.68 -0.53 -6.80
CA VAL A 411 17.39 -1.86 -7.32
C VAL A 411 17.42 -2.86 -6.16
N SER A 412 16.29 -3.52 -5.90
CA SER A 412 16.19 -4.57 -4.90
C SER A 412 16.53 -5.91 -5.53
N VAL A 413 17.49 -6.61 -4.96
CA VAL A 413 18.07 -7.88 -5.44
C VAL A 413 17.80 -9.05 -4.49
N GLY A 414 16.83 -8.92 -3.60
CA GLY A 414 16.38 -9.95 -2.66
C GLY A 414 15.49 -9.38 -1.58
N PRO A 415 14.97 -10.18 -0.63
CA PRO A 415 14.01 -9.74 0.37
C PRO A 415 14.62 -8.93 1.53
N ASP A 416 15.88 -9.20 1.93
CA ASP A 416 16.53 -8.58 3.07
C ASP A 416 16.85 -7.09 2.81
N ARG A 417 16.84 -6.27 3.86
CA ARG A 417 17.21 -4.84 3.85
C ARG A 417 18.55 -4.61 3.14
N LYS A 418 19.56 -5.48 3.39
CA LYS A 418 20.90 -5.36 2.83
C LYS A 418 20.96 -5.66 1.33
N GLN A 419 19.97 -6.37 0.79
CA GLN A 419 19.84 -6.68 -0.63
C GLN A 419 19.18 -5.54 -1.39
N THR A 420 19.70 -4.32 -1.18
CA THR A 420 19.21 -3.08 -1.78
C THR A 420 20.41 -2.31 -2.33
N ILE A 421 20.46 -2.15 -3.64
CA ILE A 421 21.57 -1.51 -4.36
C ILE A 421 21.15 -0.08 -4.72
N LEU A 422 21.98 0.89 -4.33
CA LEU A 422 21.86 2.30 -4.74
C LEU A 422 22.60 2.51 -6.05
N ARG A 423 21.99 3.26 -6.99
CA ARG A 423 22.55 3.64 -8.30
C ARG A 423 22.77 5.14 -8.39
#